data_0115de75e07e29672dcc7583b4ece36f
#
_entry.id   0115de75e07e29672dcc7583b4ece36f
#
_cell.length_a   1.000
_cell.length_b   1.000
_cell.length_c   1.000
_cell.angle_alpha   90.00
_cell.angle_beta   90.00
_cell.angle_gamma   90.00
#
_symmetry.space_group_name_H-M   'P 1'
#
loop_
_entity.id
_entity.type
_entity.pdbx_description
1 polymer ?
#
loop_
_entity_poly.entity_id
_entity_poly.type
_entity_poly.pdbx_seq_one_letter_code
_entity_poly.pdbx_strand_id
1 'polypeptide(L)'
;MNKSFIKLLTDFGPLLIFFIVYYKGGKDLQTAIPPLIVATIIAVIIIFYLEKKIPYVPLVGAILVSVFGGLTIFFKNPIFIYLKPTIINILFAVGLLLGKLVFKKNFLQLFLSGTIKLENLGWDKLMYRWAIFFIFLAILNEVIWRTQSEEFWINFKVWGILPITFIFTAFQVPLIRRYKTDEK
;
A
#
# COMPACT_ATOMS: atom_id res chain seq x y z
N MET A 1 -13.72 -24.90 17.19
CA MET A 1 -12.45 -24.64 16.51
C MET A 1 -11.73 -23.50 17.23
N ASN A 2 -10.46 -23.66 17.59
CA ASN A 2 -9.71 -22.68 18.40
C ASN A 2 -9.56 -21.36 17.62
N LYS A 3 -9.93 -20.20 18.21
CA LYS A 3 -9.83 -18.89 17.57
C LYS A 3 -8.44 -18.58 17.02
N SER A 4 -7.39 -19.05 17.73
CA SER A 4 -6.00 -18.91 17.29
C SER A 4 -5.70 -19.69 16.01
N PHE A 5 -6.28 -20.89 15.86
CA PHE A 5 -6.11 -21.69 14.66
C PHE A 5 -6.80 -21.07 13.44
N ILE A 6 -8.01 -20.52 13.64
CA ILE A 6 -8.72 -19.83 12.56
C ILE A 6 -7.92 -18.59 12.13
N LYS A 7 -7.38 -17.84 13.09
CA LYS A 7 -6.55 -16.67 12.79
C LYS A 7 -5.31 -17.06 11.98
N LEU A 8 -4.63 -18.14 12.36
CA LEU A 8 -3.50 -18.66 11.60
C LEU A 8 -3.89 -19.02 10.16
N LEU A 9 -5.05 -19.68 9.98
CA LEU A 9 -5.55 -20.03 8.65
C LEU A 9 -5.94 -18.82 7.83
N THR A 10 -6.50 -17.78 8.43
CA THR A 10 -6.86 -16.55 7.71
C THR A 10 -5.63 -15.71 7.36
N ASP A 11 -4.59 -15.73 8.18
CA ASP A 11 -3.36 -14.96 7.93
C ASP A 11 -2.47 -15.64 6.86
N PHE A 12 -2.35 -16.97 6.89
CA PHE A 12 -1.45 -17.71 6.00
C PHE A 12 -2.15 -18.50 4.89
N GLY A 13 -3.45 -18.79 5.04
CA GLY A 13 -4.20 -19.56 4.07
C GLY A 13 -4.17 -19.01 2.65
N PRO A 14 -4.40 -17.71 2.43
CA PRO A 14 -4.30 -17.09 1.11
C PRO A 14 -2.94 -17.31 0.45
N LEU A 15 -1.87 -17.18 1.22
CA LEU A 15 -0.51 -17.39 0.74
C LEU A 15 -0.23 -18.85 0.39
N LEU A 16 -0.73 -19.79 1.18
CA LEU A 16 -0.63 -21.23 0.89
C LEU A 16 -1.37 -21.57 -0.40
N ILE A 17 -2.59 -21.06 -0.59
CA ILE A 17 -3.37 -21.25 -1.82
C ILE A 17 -2.61 -20.70 -3.02
N PHE A 18 -2.04 -19.50 -2.89
CA PHE A 18 -1.22 -18.92 -3.94
C PHE A 18 -0.06 -19.82 -4.33
N PHE A 19 0.74 -20.31 -3.38
CA PHE A 19 1.88 -21.17 -3.69
C PHE A 19 1.47 -22.52 -4.30
N ILE A 20 0.39 -23.14 -3.79
CA ILE A 20 -0.11 -24.40 -4.36
C ILE A 20 -0.50 -24.19 -5.82
N VAL A 21 -1.27 -23.16 -6.12
CA VAL A 21 -1.71 -22.89 -7.50
C VAL A 21 -0.53 -22.48 -8.37
N TYR A 22 0.37 -21.64 -7.87
CA TYR A 22 1.56 -21.21 -8.59
C TYR A 22 2.44 -22.39 -9.02
N TYR A 23 2.76 -23.30 -8.10
CA TYR A 23 3.60 -24.45 -8.40
C TYR A 23 2.89 -25.49 -9.29
N LYS A 24 1.59 -25.74 -9.07
CA LYS A 24 0.81 -26.65 -9.92
C LYS A 24 0.48 -26.07 -11.29
N GLY A 25 0.34 -24.76 -11.40
CA GLY A 25 0.03 -24.03 -12.63
C GLY A 25 1.26 -23.69 -13.48
N GLY A 26 2.39 -24.41 -13.32
CA GLY A 26 3.58 -24.17 -14.15
C GLY A 26 4.34 -22.89 -13.82
N LYS A 27 4.24 -22.40 -12.59
CA LYS A 27 4.85 -21.13 -12.11
C LYS A 27 4.31 -19.88 -12.81
N ASP A 28 3.03 -19.93 -13.23
CA ASP A 28 2.36 -18.80 -13.83
C ASP A 28 1.64 -17.93 -12.78
N LEU A 29 2.04 -16.66 -12.71
CA LEU A 29 1.44 -15.68 -11.80
C LEU A 29 0.00 -15.34 -12.20
N GLN A 30 -0.32 -15.34 -13.49
CA GLN A 30 -1.67 -14.99 -13.96
C GLN A 30 -2.71 -16.00 -13.47
N THR A 31 -2.33 -17.27 -13.38
CA THR A 31 -3.17 -18.35 -12.86
C THR A 31 -3.24 -18.34 -11.32
N ALA A 32 -2.19 -17.93 -10.64
CA ALA A 32 -2.11 -17.99 -9.16
C ALA A 32 -2.73 -16.76 -8.46
N ILE A 33 -2.74 -15.60 -9.10
CA ILE A 33 -3.25 -14.36 -8.50
C ILE A 33 -4.77 -14.37 -8.26
N PRO A 34 -5.66 -14.82 -9.15
CA PRO A 34 -7.10 -14.83 -8.89
C PRO A 34 -7.49 -15.62 -7.64
N PRO A 35 -7.01 -16.86 -7.43
CA PRO A 35 -7.29 -17.59 -6.19
C PRO A 35 -6.75 -16.90 -4.93
N LEU A 36 -5.58 -16.23 -5.02
CA LEU A 36 -5.04 -15.43 -3.92
C LEU A 36 -6.00 -14.31 -3.53
N ILE A 37 -6.50 -13.54 -4.50
CA ILE A 37 -7.45 -12.44 -4.26
C ILE A 37 -8.71 -12.96 -3.57
N VAL A 38 -9.31 -14.01 -4.13
CA VAL A 38 -10.53 -14.62 -3.58
C VAL A 38 -10.29 -15.12 -2.15
N ALA A 39 -9.21 -15.84 -1.92
CA ALA A 39 -8.87 -16.36 -0.60
C ALA A 39 -8.63 -15.23 0.42
N THR A 40 -7.99 -14.14 0.00
CA THR A 40 -7.75 -12.97 0.87
C THR A 40 -9.06 -12.28 1.25
N ILE A 41 -9.97 -12.10 0.31
CA ILE A 41 -11.30 -11.53 0.57
C ILE A 41 -12.07 -12.42 1.55
N ILE A 42 -12.08 -13.73 1.33
CA ILE A 42 -12.74 -14.70 2.23
C ILE A 42 -12.13 -14.62 3.64
N ALA A 43 -10.80 -14.54 3.76
CA ALA A 43 -10.11 -14.42 5.03
C ALA A 43 -10.54 -13.15 5.80
N VAL A 44 -10.64 -11.99 5.12
CA VAL A 44 -11.13 -10.74 5.73
C VAL A 44 -12.58 -10.88 6.21
N ILE A 45 -13.44 -11.51 5.41
CA ILE A 45 -14.85 -11.75 5.78
C ILE A 45 -14.90 -12.64 7.03
N ILE A 46 -14.15 -13.73 7.08
CA ILE A 46 -14.11 -14.64 8.24
C ILE A 46 -13.66 -13.89 9.50
N ILE A 47 -12.58 -13.10 9.41
CA ILE A 47 -12.08 -12.32 10.56
C ILE A 47 -13.14 -11.32 11.03
N PHE A 48 -13.81 -10.63 10.10
CA PHE A 48 -14.87 -9.68 10.41
C PHE A 48 -16.01 -10.34 11.19
N TYR A 49 -16.47 -11.52 10.76
CA TYR A 49 -17.54 -12.24 11.47
C TYR A 49 -17.10 -12.76 12.85
N LEU A 50 -15.83 -13.13 13.01
CA LEU A 50 -15.30 -13.67 14.26
C LEU A 50 -15.03 -12.58 15.30
N GLU A 51 -14.43 -11.48 14.88
CA GLU A 51 -14.02 -10.42 15.80
C GLU A 51 -15.11 -9.36 16.01
N LYS A 52 -16.17 -9.36 15.17
CA LYS A 52 -17.23 -8.34 15.17
C LYS A 52 -16.69 -6.91 15.07
N LYS A 53 -15.47 -6.75 14.56
CA LYS A 53 -14.77 -5.46 14.35
C LYS A 53 -14.13 -5.48 12.98
N ILE A 54 -14.02 -4.28 12.36
CA ILE A 54 -13.35 -4.16 11.05
C ILE A 54 -11.86 -4.47 11.22
N PRO A 55 -11.33 -5.54 10.59
CA PRO A 55 -9.91 -5.87 10.65
C PRO A 55 -9.12 -4.98 9.68
N TYR A 56 -8.76 -3.77 10.12
CA TYR A 56 -8.19 -2.75 9.24
C TYR A 56 -6.92 -3.20 8.51
N VAL A 57 -6.01 -3.90 9.18
CA VAL A 57 -4.74 -4.36 8.57
C VAL A 57 -5.00 -5.42 7.51
N PRO A 58 -5.74 -6.51 7.78
CA PRO A 58 -6.14 -7.47 6.75
C PRO A 58 -6.97 -6.84 5.62
N LEU A 59 -7.84 -5.88 5.92
CA LEU A 59 -8.66 -5.20 4.92
C LEU A 59 -7.79 -4.38 3.95
N VAL A 60 -6.84 -3.59 4.46
CA VAL A 60 -5.90 -2.84 3.63
C VAL A 60 -5.04 -3.80 2.79
N GLY A 61 -4.56 -4.89 3.39
CA GLY A 61 -3.84 -5.94 2.68
C GLY A 61 -4.68 -6.55 1.54
N ALA A 62 -5.95 -6.87 1.80
CA ALA A 62 -6.87 -7.41 0.78
C ALA A 62 -7.11 -6.42 -0.37
N ILE A 63 -7.29 -5.14 -0.07
CA ILE A 63 -7.44 -4.09 -1.08
C ILE A 63 -6.17 -4.01 -1.94
N LEU A 64 -4.99 -3.96 -1.32
CA LEU A 64 -3.73 -3.92 -2.03
C LEU A 64 -3.54 -5.15 -2.93
N VAL A 65 -3.72 -6.35 -2.39
CA VAL A 65 -3.63 -7.60 -3.16
C VAL A 65 -4.62 -7.65 -4.31
N SER A 66 -5.87 -7.21 -4.08
CA SER A 66 -6.92 -7.20 -5.12
C SER A 66 -6.58 -6.21 -6.22
N VAL A 67 -6.12 -5.03 -5.88
CA VAL A 67 -5.76 -4.00 -6.85
C VAL A 67 -4.49 -4.39 -7.62
N PHE A 68 -3.41 -4.74 -6.93
CA PHE A 68 -2.15 -5.09 -7.59
C PHE A 68 -2.26 -6.42 -8.36
N GLY A 69 -2.96 -7.39 -7.80
CA GLY A 69 -3.23 -8.66 -8.44
C GLY A 69 -4.14 -8.47 -9.66
N GLY A 70 -5.22 -7.72 -9.53
CA GLY A 70 -6.10 -7.38 -10.65
C GLY A 70 -5.36 -6.65 -11.77
N LEU A 71 -4.54 -5.66 -11.42
CA LEU A 71 -3.68 -4.97 -12.38
C LEU A 71 -2.71 -5.93 -13.09
N THR A 72 -2.13 -6.89 -12.39
CA THR A 72 -1.21 -7.88 -12.97
C THR A 72 -1.91 -8.78 -13.98
N ILE A 73 -3.17 -9.16 -13.73
CA ILE A 73 -3.95 -10.01 -14.62
C ILE A 73 -4.41 -9.24 -15.87
N PHE A 74 -4.90 -8.03 -15.69
CA PHE A 74 -5.53 -7.26 -16.77
C PHE A 74 -4.51 -6.72 -17.79
N PHE A 75 -3.23 -6.60 -17.42
CA PHE A 75 -2.32 -5.76 -18.17
C PHE A 75 -1.17 -6.51 -18.84
N LYS A 76 -1.47 -7.09 -20.01
CA LYS A 76 -0.46 -7.55 -20.99
C LYS A 76 0.10 -6.40 -21.86
N ASN A 77 -0.39 -5.16 -21.71
CA ASN A 77 0.00 -4.04 -22.56
C ASN A 77 1.20 -3.29 -21.95
N PRO A 78 2.27 -2.97 -22.70
CA PRO A 78 3.45 -2.23 -22.23
C PRO A 78 3.13 -0.90 -21.54
N ILE A 79 2.06 -0.22 -21.94
CA ILE A 79 1.59 1.04 -21.35
C ILE A 79 1.39 0.95 -19.83
N PHE A 80 1.05 -0.24 -19.32
CA PHE A 80 0.82 -0.43 -17.89
C PHE A 80 2.10 -0.50 -17.06
N ILE A 81 3.22 -0.77 -17.69
CA ILE A 81 4.53 -0.66 -17.02
C ILE A 81 4.76 0.79 -16.61
N TYR A 82 4.37 1.73 -17.47
CA TYR A 82 4.46 3.17 -17.21
C TYR A 82 3.42 3.66 -16.19
N LEU A 83 2.21 3.08 -16.18
CA LEU A 83 1.13 3.47 -15.29
C LEU A 83 1.27 2.90 -13.86
N LYS A 84 2.03 1.81 -13.67
CA LYS A 84 2.22 1.21 -12.34
C LYS A 84 2.59 2.22 -11.25
N PRO A 85 3.60 3.09 -11.42
CA PRO A 85 3.95 4.07 -10.39
C PRO A 85 2.82 5.06 -10.10
N THR A 86 2.10 5.52 -11.12
CA THR A 86 0.95 6.42 -10.96
C THR A 86 -0.13 5.78 -10.10
N ILE A 87 -0.53 4.56 -10.45
CA ILE A 87 -1.58 3.83 -9.73
C ILE A 87 -1.18 3.57 -8.28
N ILE A 88 0.06 3.13 -8.04
CA ILE A 88 0.58 2.87 -6.70
C ILE A 88 0.53 4.15 -5.84
N ASN A 89 1.02 5.25 -6.37
CA ASN A 89 1.03 6.52 -5.64
C ASN A 89 -0.39 7.03 -5.36
N ILE A 90 -1.31 6.93 -6.33
CA ILE A 90 -2.73 7.28 -6.10
C ILE A 90 -3.33 6.40 -5.01
N LEU A 91 -3.07 5.09 -5.02
CA LEU A 91 -3.58 4.18 -4.00
C LEU A 91 -3.05 4.52 -2.60
N PHE A 92 -1.77 4.86 -2.46
CA PHE A 92 -1.24 5.31 -1.18
C PHE A 92 -1.89 6.62 -0.73
N ALA A 93 -2.03 7.61 -1.61
CA ALA A 93 -2.69 8.86 -1.28
C ALA A 93 -4.14 8.64 -0.84
N VAL A 94 -4.92 7.91 -1.64
CA VAL A 94 -6.32 7.58 -1.35
C VAL A 94 -6.43 6.75 -0.08
N GLY A 95 -5.57 5.76 0.12
CA GLY A 95 -5.54 4.93 1.32
C GLY A 95 -5.31 5.74 2.59
N LEU A 96 -4.36 6.68 2.59
CA LEU A 96 -4.12 7.58 3.72
C LEU A 96 -5.34 8.49 4.00
N LEU A 97 -5.92 9.08 2.96
CA LEU A 97 -7.08 9.98 3.09
C LEU A 97 -8.33 9.23 3.54
N LEU A 98 -8.65 8.08 2.93
CA LEU A 98 -9.79 7.25 3.34
C LEU A 98 -9.59 6.71 4.77
N GLY A 99 -8.38 6.33 5.13
CA GLY A 99 -8.04 5.94 6.50
C GLY A 99 -8.50 6.98 7.51
N LYS A 100 -8.21 8.24 7.26
CA LYS A 100 -8.60 9.34 8.13
C LYS A 100 -10.09 9.70 8.03
N LEU A 101 -10.62 9.85 6.81
CA LEU A 101 -11.96 10.37 6.58
C LEU A 101 -13.06 9.35 6.91
N VAL A 102 -12.87 8.09 6.49
CA VAL A 102 -13.88 7.04 6.64
C VAL A 102 -13.66 6.26 7.94
N PHE A 103 -12.43 5.77 8.16
CA PHE A 103 -12.12 4.91 9.29
C PHE A 103 -11.71 5.69 10.54
N LYS A 104 -11.57 7.02 10.46
CA LYS A 104 -11.10 7.91 11.54
C LYS A 104 -9.78 7.44 12.17
N LYS A 105 -8.94 6.75 11.37
CA LYS A 105 -7.63 6.24 11.76
C LYS A 105 -6.55 6.78 10.85
N ASN A 106 -5.43 7.16 11.44
CA ASN A 106 -4.27 7.59 10.68
C ASN A 106 -3.41 6.36 10.35
N PHE A 107 -3.47 5.88 9.10
CA PHE A 107 -2.72 4.70 8.69
C PHE A 107 -1.21 4.94 8.72
N LEU A 108 -0.74 6.16 8.45
CA LEU A 108 0.68 6.47 8.59
C LEU A 108 1.17 6.28 10.03
N GLN A 109 0.37 6.70 11.00
CA GLN A 109 0.63 6.47 12.43
C GLN A 109 0.69 4.97 12.74
N LEU A 110 -0.21 4.15 12.21
CA LEU A 110 -0.20 2.70 12.46
C LEU A 110 1.12 2.04 12.00
N PHE A 111 1.70 2.53 10.90
CA PHE A 111 2.96 1.98 10.39
C PHE A 111 4.20 2.55 11.09
N LEU A 112 4.20 3.82 11.49
CA LEU A 112 5.38 4.51 11.98
C LEU A 112 5.41 4.73 13.50
N SER A 113 4.33 4.42 14.23
CA SER A 113 4.23 4.64 15.68
C SER A 113 5.26 3.83 16.49
N GLY A 114 5.76 2.74 15.96
CA GLY A 114 6.86 1.98 16.56
C GLY A 114 8.23 2.67 16.47
N THR A 115 8.40 3.64 15.56
CA THR A 115 9.68 4.32 15.32
C THR A 115 9.65 5.78 15.75
N ILE A 116 8.50 6.42 15.62
CA ILE A 116 8.32 7.86 15.89
C ILE A 116 7.10 8.04 16.80
N LYS A 117 7.22 8.87 17.83
CA LYS A 117 6.10 9.24 18.71
C LYS A 117 5.76 10.70 18.48
N LEU A 118 4.54 10.97 18.01
CA LEU A 118 4.03 12.31 17.75
C LEU A 118 2.67 12.50 18.42
N GLU A 119 2.34 13.75 18.71
CA GLU A 119 0.96 14.13 19.03
C GLU A 119 0.02 13.86 17.86
N ASN A 120 -1.27 13.68 18.14
CA ASN A 120 -2.27 13.39 17.11
C ASN A 120 -2.28 14.43 15.98
N LEU A 121 -2.12 15.72 16.32
CA LEU A 121 -2.05 16.79 15.33
C LEU A 121 -0.81 16.68 14.44
N GLY A 122 0.32 16.23 15.00
CA GLY A 122 1.55 15.97 14.25
C GLY A 122 1.37 14.84 13.25
N TRP A 123 0.74 13.75 13.67
CA TRP A 123 0.40 12.62 12.80
C TRP A 123 -0.52 13.03 11.65
N ASP A 124 -1.55 13.82 11.92
CA ASP A 124 -2.47 14.29 10.90
C ASP A 124 -1.76 15.16 9.85
N LYS A 125 -0.96 16.12 10.30
CA LYS A 125 -0.18 16.98 9.39
C LYS A 125 0.82 16.16 8.55
N LEU A 126 1.51 15.21 9.16
CA LEU A 126 2.45 14.34 8.48
C LEU A 126 1.75 13.50 7.41
N MET A 127 0.60 12.90 7.76
CA MET A 127 -0.21 12.12 6.84
C MET A 127 -0.68 12.93 5.62
N TYR A 128 -1.21 14.15 5.82
CA TYR A 128 -1.65 14.99 4.70
C TYR A 128 -0.47 15.37 3.79
N ARG A 129 0.70 15.67 4.35
CA ARG A 129 1.90 15.95 3.54
C ARG A 129 2.31 14.75 2.70
N TRP A 130 2.29 13.54 3.26
CA TRP A 130 2.58 12.32 2.51
C TRP A 130 1.52 12.03 1.44
N ALA A 131 0.24 12.24 1.73
CA ALA A 131 -0.82 12.08 0.73
C ALA A 131 -0.63 13.03 -0.47
N ILE A 132 -0.33 14.32 -0.20
CA ILE A 132 -0.04 15.31 -1.24
C ILE A 132 1.22 14.90 -2.02
N PHE A 133 2.25 14.41 -1.35
CA PHE A 133 3.48 13.97 -2.00
C PHE A 133 3.25 12.78 -2.93
N PHE A 134 2.43 11.81 -2.54
CA PHE A 134 2.07 10.69 -3.41
C PHE A 134 1.27 11.17 -4.63
N ILE A 135 0.35 12.13 -4.47
CA ILE A 135 -0.35 12.73 -5.61
C ILE A 135 0.66 13.43 -6.54
N PHE A 136 1.59 14.18 -5.98
CA PHE A 136 2.67 14.83 -6.75
C PHE A 136 3.49 13.80 -7.54
N LEU A 137 3.92 12.70 -6.92
CA LEU A 137 4.65 11.64 -7.60
C LEU A 137 3.83 10.95 -8.71
N ALA A 138 2.53 10.78 -8.51
CA ALA A 138 1.64 10.24 -9.53
C ALA A 138 1.58 11.17 -10.76
N ILE A 139 1.37 12.46 -10.53
CA ILE A 139 1.34 13.47 -11.61
C ILE A 139 2.71 13.54 -12.30
N LEU A 140 3.78 13.56 -11.54
CA LEU A 140 5.15 13.61 -12.07
C LEU A 140 5.45 12.41 -12.97
N ASN A 141 5.05 11.19 -12.56
CA ASN A 141 5.19 10.02 -13.39
C ASN A 141 4.40 10.15 -14.70
N GLU A 142 3.13 10.62 -14.64
CA GLU A 142 2.30 10.82 -15.85
C GLU A 142 2.95 11.80 -16.82
N VAL A 143 3.46 12.92 -16.32
CA VAL A 143 4.13 13.92 -17.16
C VAL A 143 5.36 13.30 -17.82
N ILE A 144 6.22 12.64 -17.06
CA ILE A 144 7.50 12.14 -17.58
C ILE A 144 7.29 11.04 -18.62
N TRP A 145 6.49 10.00 -18.33
CA TRP A 145 6.33 8.92 -19.29
C TRP A 145 5.59 9.32 -20.58
N ARG A 146 4.78 10.40 -20.53
CA ARG A 146 4.07 10.92 -21.71
C ARG A 146 4.90 11.89 -22.54
N THR A 147 5.90 12.56 -21.95
CA THR A 147 6.64 13.66 -22.61
C THR A 147 8.10 13.31 -22.89
N GLN A 148 8.66 12.30 -22.21
CA GLN A 148 10.06 11.93 -22.32
C GLN A 148 10.23 10.54 -22.96
N SER A 149 11.46 10.20 -23.34
CA SER A 149 11.79 8.88 -23.86
C SER A 149 11.68 7.80 -22.76
N GLU A 150 11.52 6.53 -23.18
CA GLU A 150 11.50 5.39 -22.25
C GLU A 150 12.80 5.31 -21.44
N GLU A 151 13.95 5.53 -22.07
CA GLU A 151 15.25 5.53 -21.41
C GLU A 151 15.31 6.61 -20.32
N PHE A 152 14.85 7.82 -20.61
CA PHE A 152 14.75 8.89 -19.62
C PHE A 152 13.85 8.50 -18.45
N TRP A 153 12.69 7.93 -18.72
CA TRP A 153 11.73 7.51 -17.68
C TRP A 153 12.34 6.42 -16.77
N ILE A 154 13.04 5.42 -17.34
CA ILE A 154 13.73 4.38 -16.56
C ILE A 154 14.78 4.99 -15.65
N ASN A 155 15.64 5.86 -16.18
CA ASN A 155 16.67 6.54 -15.41
C ASN A 155 16.07 7.43 -14.32
N PHE A 156 15.01 8.14 -14.63
CA PHE A 156 14.32 9.01 -13.66
C PHE A 156 13.72 8.23 -12.49
N LYS A 157 13.22 7.03 -12.68
CA LYS A 157 12.72 6.17 -11.58
C LYS A 157 13.80 5.88 -10.55
N VAL A 158 15.04 5.73 -10.97
CA VAL A 158 16.15 5.42 -10.06
C VAL A 158 16.79 6.71 -9.55
N TRP A 159 17.21 7.58 -10.46
CA TRP A 159 18.02 8.76 -10.13
C TRP A 159 17.21 10.02 -9.82
N GLY A 160 15.96 10.08 -10.20
CA GLY A 160 15.05 11.21 -9.92
C GLY A 160 14.20 10.97 -8.67
N ILE A 161 13.47 9.87 -8.61
CA ILE A 161 12.49 9.61 -7.53
C ILE A 161 13.17 9.45 -6.18
N LEU A 162 14.33 8.77 -6.10
CA LEU A 162 15.04 8.57 -4.85
C LEU A 162 15.49 9.90 -4.20
N PRO A 163 16.19 10.81 -4.90
CA PRO A 163 16.54 12.12 -4.33
C PRO A 163 15.32 12.96 -3.95
N ILE A 164 14.28 12.98 -4.79
CA ILE A 164 13.03 13.71 -4.51
C ILE A 164 12.41 13.21 -3.20
N THR A 165 12.31 11.88 -3.02
CA THR A 165 11.75 11.28 -1.82
C THR A 165 12.63 11.56 -0.59
N PHE A 166 13.94 11.49 -0.75
CA PHE A 166 14.87 11.80 0.33
C PHE A 166 14.75 13.26 0.78
N ILE A 167 14.75 14.20 -0.17
CA ILE A 167 14.56 15.63 0.10
C ILE A 167 13.22 15.87 0.79
N PHE A 168 12.13 15.31 0.24
CA PHE A 168 10.81 15.43 0.87
C PHE A 168 10.81 14.91 2.30
N THR A 169 11.43 13.75 2.55
CA THR A 169 11.52 13.16 3.89
C THR A 169 12.33 14.05 4.83
N ALA A 170 13.43 14.61 4.38
CA ALA A 170 14.22 15.56 5.16
C ALA A 170 13.39 16.81 5.56
N PHE A 171 12.55 17.30 4.67
CA PHE A 171 11.63 18.42 4.97
C PHE A 171 10.54 18.07 6.00
N GLN A 172 10.35 16.79 6.36
CA GLN A 172 9.45 16.42 7.45
C GLN A 172 10.09 16.51 8.84
N VAL A 173 11.43 16.55 8.92
CA VAL A 173 12.16 16.59 10.20
C VAL A 173 11.74 17.76 11.11
N PRO A 174 11.59 19.01 10.63
CA PRO A 174 11.12 20.11 11.46
C PRO A 174 9.72 19.89 12.03
N LEU A 175 8.82 19.31 11.22
CA LEU A 175 7.47 18.96 11.67
C LEU A 175 7.52 17.87 12.74
N ILE A 176 8.30 16.83 12.51
CA ILE A 176 8.47 15.72 13.45
C ILE A 176 9.03 16.25 14.78
N ARG A 177 10.08 17.07 14.75
CA ARG A 177 10.66 17.66 15.96
C ARG A 177 9.66 18.54 16.74
N ARG A 178 8.83 19.30 16.02
CA ARG A 178 7.85 20.21 16.64
C ARG A 178 6.72 19.47 17.38
N TYR A 179 6.32 18.30 16.88
CA TYR A 179 5.19 17.52 17.41
C TYR A 179 5.62 16.23 18.09
N LYS A 180 6.93 16.07 18.34
CA LYS A 180 7.45 14.90 19.06
C LYS A 180 6.93 14.92 20.50
N THR A 181 6.44 13.78 20.93
CA THR A 181 6.04 13.57 22.33
C THR A 181 7.26 13.07 23.09
N ASP A 182 7.67 13.81 24.13
CA ASP A 182 8.67 13.33 25.07
C ASP A 182 8.03 12.23 25.92
N GLU A 183 8.71 11.10 26.04
CA GLU A 183 8.33 10.09 27.03
C GLU A 183 8.57 10.69 28.43
N LYS A 184 7.47 10.89 29.19
CA LYS A 184 7.55 10.93 30.63
C LYS A 184 7.57 9.52 31.18
#